data_60fff975bd8a0e86e0b1c6d4913eec88
#
_entry.id   60fff975bd8a0e86e0b1c6d4913eec88
#
_cell.length_a   1.000
_cell.length_b   1.000
_cell.length_c   1.000
_cell.angle_alpha   90.00
_cell.angle_beta   90.00
_cell.angle_gamma   90.00
#
_symmetry.space_group_name_H-M   'P 1'
#
loop_
_entity.id
_entity.type
_entity.pdbx_description
1 polymer ?
#
loop_
_entity_poly.entity_id
_entity_poly.type
_entity_poly.pdbx_seq_one_letter_code
_entity_poly.pdbx_strand_id
1 'polypeptide(L)' 'MDLFISHASEDKDLLVRPLAARLRSLGYEVWYDEFTLRLGDSLRRSIDKGLSQARYGCVVLSESFFAKQWPQY' A
#
# COMPACT_ATOMS: atom_id res chain seq x y z
N MET A 1 -1.54 14.42 -1.00
CA MET A 1 -2.42 13.32 -1.46
C MET A 1 -3.52 13.06 -0.44
N ASP A 2 -4.64 12.51 -0.87
CA ASP A 2 -5.73 12.17 0.05
C ASP A 2 -5.47 10.83 0.74
N LEU A 3 -4.98 9.85 -0.01
CA LEU A 3 -4.87 8.48 0.42
C LEU A 3 -3.63 7.83 -0.16
N PHE A 4 -2.93 7.03 0.64
CA PHE A 4 -1.91 6.13 0.13
C PHE A 4 -2.31 4.68 0.37
N ILE A 5 -1.81 3.76 -0.46
CA ILE A 5 -2.08 2.33 -0.33
C ILE A 5 -0.76 1.60 -0.14
N SER A 6 -0.55 1.08 1.08
CA SER A 6 0.58 0.23 1.40
C SER A 6 0.21 -1.23 1.06
N HIS A 7 1.08 -1.92 0.32
CA HIS A 7 0.75 -3.24 -0.22
C HIS A 7 2.00 -4.03 -0.56
N ALA A 8 1.87 -5.34 -0.57
CA ALA A 8 2.93 -6.21 -1.08
C ALA A 8 3.04 -6.06 -2.60
N SER A 9 4.27 -6.15 -3.12
CA SER A 9 4.53 -6.00 -4.56
C SER A 9 3.72 -6.96 -5.42
N GLU A 10 3.42 -8.17 -4.91
CA GLU A 10 2.64 -9.18 -5.62
C GLU A 10 1.19 -8.75 -5.87
N ASP A 11 0.67 -7.85 -5.05
CA ASP A 11 -0.74 -7.42 -5.14
C ASP A 11 -0.95 -6.18 -6.00
N LYS A 12 0.13 -5.61 -6.51
CA LYS A 12 0.06 -4.31 -7.19
C LYS A 12 -0.84 -4.32 -8.41
N ASP A 13 -0.62 -5.26 -9.32
CA ASP A 13 -1.31 -5.23 -10.62
C ASP A 13 -2.76 -5.73 -10.54
N LEU A 14 -3.00 -6.83 -9.82
CA LEU A 14 -4.32 -7.46 -9.80
C LEU A 14 -5.27 -6.83 -8.79
N LEU A 15 -4.76 -6.22 -7.73
CA LEU A 15 -5.60 -5.69 -6.65
C LEU A 15 -5.47 -4.18 -6.49
N VAL A 16 -4.26 -3.67 -6.29
CA VAL A 16 -4.05 -2.27 -5.90
C VAL A 16 -4.35 -1.32 -7.05
N ARG A 17 -3.88 -1.63 -8.24
CA ARG A 17 -4.09 -0.78 -9.42
C ARG A 17 -5.58 -0.57 -9.73
N PRO A 18 -6.42 -1.62 -9.80
CA PRO A 18 -7.86 -1.45 -9.98
C PRO A 18 -8.51 -0.68 -8.83
N LEU A 19 -8.11 -0.95 -7.59
CA LEU A 19 -8.63 -0.25 -6.42
C LEU A 19 -8.31 1.25 -6.51
N ALA A 20 -7.07 1.59 -6.80
CA ALA A 20 -6.65 2.98 -6.94
C ALA A 20 -7.41 3.68 -8.06
N ALA A 21 -7.60 3.01 -9.20
CA ALA A 21 -8.36 3.55 -10.32
C ALA A 21 -9.80 3.87 -9.91
N ARG A 22 -10.43 2.97 -9.15
CA ARG A 22 -11.78 3.18 -8.66
C ARG A 22 -11.86 4.36 -7.70
N LEU A 23 -10.94 4.45 -6.77
CA LEU A 23 -10.89 5.56 -5.83
C LEU A 23 -10.63 6.89 -6.52
N ARG A 24 -9.76 6.91 -7.53
CA ARG A 24 -9.50 8.09 -8.33
C ARG A 24 -10.74 8.53 -9.11
N SER A 25 -11.53 7.59 -9.61
CA SER A 25 -12.78 7.89 -10.30
C SER A 25 -13.81 8.53 -9.38
N LEU A 26 -13.69 8.32 -8.07
CA LEU A 26 -14.53 8.93 -7.05
C LEU A 26 -14.02 10.29 -6.58
N GLY A 27 -12.92 10.77 -7.15
CA GLY A 27 -12.38 12.10 -6.87
C GLY A 27 -11.23 12.15 -5.87
N TYR A 28 -10.72 11.01 -5.42
CA TYR A 28 -9.61 10.97 -4.47
C TYR A 28 -8.26 10.98 -5.18
N GLU A 29 -7.29 11.69 -4.60
CA GLU A 29 -5.89 11.60 -5.01
C GLU A 29 -5.25 10.43 -4.27
N VAL A 30 -4.88 9.39 -5.03
CA VAL A 30 -4.39 8.13 -4.47
C VAL A 30 -2.97 7.85 -4.97
N TRP A 31 -2.06 7.57 -4.04
CA TRP A 31 -0.68 7.19 -4.33
C TRP A 31 -0.42 5.78 -3.81
N TYR A 32 0.22 4.95 -4.61
CA TYR A 32 0.50 3.57 -4.21
C TYR A 32 1.88 3.07 -4.65
N ASP A 33 2.46 3.56 -5.74
CA ASP A 33 3.75 3.05 -6.23
C ASP A 33 4.86 3.16 -5.19
N GLU A 34 4.95 4.31 -4.53
CA GLU A 34 5.96 4.58 -3.52
C GLU A 34 5.76 3.77 -2.24
N PHE A 35 4.60 3.14 -2.11
CA PHE A 35 4.21 2.37 -0.93
C PHE A 35 4.16 0.87 -1.21
N THR A 36 4.83 0.43 -2.28
CA THR A 36 5.01 -0.98 -2.61
C THR A 36 6.06 -1.58 -1.67
N LEU A 37 5.67 -2.64 -0.97
CA LEU A 37 6.53 -3.31 -0.01
C LEU A 37 7.18 -4.54 -0.66
N ARG A 38 8.50 -4.60 -0.57
CA ARG A 38 9.30 -5.74 -0.97
C ARG A 38 9.84 -6.43 0.27
N LEU A 39 10.41 -7.62 0.10
CA LEU A 39 10.99 -8.35 1.21
C LEU A 39 12.08 -7.50 1.88
N GLY A 40 11.97 -7.34 3.19
CA GLY A 40 12.90 -6.54 3.97
C GLY A 40 12.51 -5.08 4.15
N ASP A 41 11.51 -4.58 3.43
CA ASP A 41 11.03 -3.21 3.59
C ASP A 41 10.30 -3.04 4.92
N SER A 42 10.47 -1.88 5.55
CA SER A 42 9.82 -1.57 6.80
C SER A 42 8.40 -1.06 6.57
N LEU A 43 7.41 -1.80 7.07
CA LEU A 43 6.01 -1.36 7.05
C LEU A 43 5.84 -0.06 7.84
N ARG A 44 6.48 0.03 9.01
CA ARG A 44 6.37 1.21 9.86
C ARG A 44 6.87 2.46 9.14
N ARG A 45 8.02 2.38 8.46
CA ARG A 45 8.55 3.51 7.70
C ARG A 45 7.62 3.92 6.57
N SER A 46 7.06 2.93 5.88
CA SER A 46 6.11 3.17 4.79
C SER A 46 4.87 3.92 5.29
N ILE A 47 4.31 3.47 6.41
CA ILE A 47 3.13 4.10 7.02
C ILE A 47 3.48 5.52 7.50
N ASP A 48 4.58 5.69 8.19
CA ASP A 48 5.01 7.02 8.67
C ASP A 48 5.20 7.99 7.51
N LYS A 49 5.83 7.55 6.44
CA LYS A 49 6.01 8.34 5.23
C LYS A 49 4.66 8.74 4.64
N GLY A 50 3.74 7.78 4.52
CA GLY A 50 2.42 8.04 3.95
C GLY A 50 1.62 9.02 4.79
N LEU A 51 1.57 8.82 6.10
CA LEU A 51 0.80 9.68 7.00
C LEU A 51 1.37 11.09 7.12
N SER A 52 2.65 11.30 6.78
CA SER A 52 3.22 12.64 6.71
C SER A 52 2.72 13.44 5.50
N GLN A 53 2.15 12.78 4.50
CA GLN A 53 1.75 13.38 3.22
C GLN A 53 0.28 13.21 2.88
N ALA A 54 -0.40 12.25 3.51
CA ALA A 54 -1.78 11.92 3.20
C ALA A 54 -2.66 12.02 4.45
N ARG A 55 -3.96 12.21 4.22
CA ARG A 55 -4.96 12.23 5.30
C ARG A 55 -5.28 10.84 5.80
N TYR A 56 -5.24 9.85 4.90
CA TYR A 56 -5.63 8.47 5.21
C TYR A 56 -4.64 7.49 4.62
N GLY A 57 -4.50 6.34 5.27
CA GLY A 57 -3.72 5.22 4.78
C GLY A 57 -4.57 3.97 4.66
N CYS A 58 -4.34 3.21 3.60
CA CYS A 58 -4.95 1.91 3.40
C CYS A 58 -3.83 0.87 3.35
N VAL A 59 -3.95 -0.19 4.14
CA VAL A 59 -3.00 -1.30 4.12
C VAL A 59 -3.73 -2.54 3.61
N VAL A 60 -3.20 -3.14 2.55
CA VAL A 60 -3.77 -4.37 1.97
C VAL A 60 -3.22 -5.57 2.72
N LEU A 61 -4.07 -6.24 3.49
CA LEU A 61 -3.70 -7.38 4.33
C LEU A 61 -3.92 -8.70 3.55
N SER A 62 -3.04 -8.96 2.60
CA SER A 62 -3.05 -10.18 1.80
C SER A 62 -2.11 -11.25 2.37
N GLU A 63 -2.19 -12.46 1.84
CA GLU A 63 -1.23 -13.52 2.20
C GLU A 63 0.20 -13.10 1.86
N SER A 64 0.39 -12.47 0.70
CA SER A 64 1.71 -11.96 0.29
C SER A 64 2.23 -10.90 1.25
N PHE A 65 1.36 -10.01 1.73
CA PHE A 65 1.71 -9.01 2.72
C PHE A 65 2.20 -9.67 4.01
N PHE A 66 1.43 -10.63 4.55
CA PHE A 66 1.81 -11.31 5.78
C PHE A 66 3.09 -12.12 5.62
N ALA A 67 3.29 -12.78 4.49
CA ALA A 67 4.51 -13.54 4.24
C ALA A 67 5.76 -12.64 4.26
N LYS A 68 5.64 -11.39 3.83
CA LYS A 68 6.75 -10.44 3.85
C LYS A 68 7.01 -9.85 5.23
N GLN A 69 5.95 -9.52 5.96
CA GLN A 69 6.07 -8.83 7.24
C GLN A 69 6.37 -9.79 8.40
N TRP A 70 5.87 -11.00 8.31
CA TRP A 70 6.06 -12.03 9.36
C TRP A 70 6.48 -13.35 8.71
N PRO A 71 7.73 -13.44 8.20
CA PRO A 71 8.20 -14.67 7.59
C PRO A 71 8.23 -15.80 8.64
N GLN A 72 7.89 -17.00 8.20
CA GLN A 72 7.95 -18.19 9.08
C GLN A 72 9.33 -18.84 8.98
N TYR A 73 9.81 -19.30 10.09
CA TYR A 73 11.12 -19.94 10.21
C TYR A 73 10.95 -21.44 10.41
#